data_37d8513e48fda09e5fb78816609209f2
#
_entry.id   37d8513e48fda09e5fb78816609209f2
#
_cell.length_a   1.000
_cell.length_b   1.000
_cell.length_c   1.000
_cell.angle_alpha   90.00
_cell.angle_beta   90.00
_cell.angle_gamma   90.00
#
_symmetry.space_group_name_H-M   'P 1'
#
loop_
_entity.id
_entity.type
_entity.pdbx_description
1 polymer ?
#
loop_
_entity_poly.entity_id
_entity_poly.type
_entity_poly.pdbx_seq_one_letter_code
_entity_poly.pdbx_strand_id
1 'polypeptide(L)'
;MIKACEWRNCCNFFSVGEGRRKKFCQRLCGKRASNLKWSHNNVDEVNKAQREYKRKMYNGDEEYRQNRLDYNKRLYDSRDDEAKDRTRTSTRRYQRRLRAENLHYKIRMTLTSRIKVAVKAATTDKCYKTMDLLGCTIDHVRQHLEAQFAEGMTWDNHGEWHIDHIKPCASFDLTDADQQRECFNYTNLQPLWAKDNLAKGAKIL
;
A
#
# COMPACT_ATOMS: atom_id res chain seq x y z
N MET A 1 32.35 45.11 -19.05
CA MET A 1 32.74 44.06 -18.07
C MET A 1 32.17 42.74 -18.51
N ILE A 2 32.99 41.68 -18.58
CA ILE A 2 32.55 40.31 -18.85
C ILE A 2 32.26 39.58 -17.54
N LYS A 3 31.13 38.90 -17.44
CA LYS A 3 30.73 38.13 -16.26
C LYS A 3 30.33 36.69 -16.64
N ALA A 4 30.58 35.73 -15.75
CA ALA A 4 30.07 34.39 -15.86
C ALA A 4 28.58 34.36 -15.49
N CYS A 5 27.82 33.48 -16.14
CA CYS A 5 26.42 33.27 -15.78
C CYS A 5 26.30 32.60 -14.40
N GLU A 6 25.49 33.16 -13.51
CA GLU A 6 25.26 32.60 -12.16
C GLU A 6 24.42 31.31 -12.18
N TRP A 7 23.90 30.87 -13.33
CA TRP A 7 23.25 29.57 -13.42
C TRP A 7 24.26 28.44 -13.39
N ARG A 8 24.25 27.60 -12.37
CA ARG A 8 25.25 26.55 -12.09
C ARG A 8 25.55 25.57 -13.24
N ASN A 9 24.57 25.38 -14.14
CA ASN A 9 24.71 24.48 -15.30
C ASN A 9 24.93 25.26 -16.60
N CYS A 10 25.42 26.49 -16.53
CA CYS A 10 25.68 27.34 -17.70
C CYS A 10 27.15 27.81 -17.67
N CYS A 11 27.92 27.45 -18.69
CA CYS A 11 29.31 27.86 -18.84
C CYS A 11 29.47 29.18 -19.61
N ASN A 12 28.40 29.90 -19.97
CA ASN A 12 28.47 31.09 -20.80
C ASN A 12 28.93 32.32 -20.03
N PHE A 13 29.85 33.05 -20.63
CA PHE A 13 30.21 34.40 -20.27
C PHE A 13 29.42 35.40 -21.10
N PHE A 14 29.09 36.57 -20.56
CA PHE A 14 28.34 37.61 -21.26
C PHE A 14 28.82 39.00 -20.86
N SER A 15 28.68 39.95 -21.78
CA SER A 15 29.03 41.35 -21.55
C SER A 15 27.89 42.09 -20.82
N VAL A 16 28.27 42.85 -19.84
CA VAL A 16 27.35 43.72 -19.07
C VAL A 16 27.77 45.17 -19.31
N GLY A 17 26.84 46.00 -19.82
CA GLY A 17 27.04 47.42 -19.96
C GLY A 17 27.14 48.13 -18.61
N GLU A 18 27.68 49.33 -18.62
CA GLU A 18 27.82 50.15 -17.41
C GLU A 18 26.47 50.37 -16.72
N GLY A 19 26.45 50.24 -15.41
CA GLY A 19 25.25 50.46 -14.58
C GLY A 19 24.21 49.32 -14.58
N ARG A 20 24.38 48.23 -15.34
CA ARG A 20 23.43 47.12 -15.38
C ARG A 20 23.88 45.94 -14.51
N ARG A 21 23.02 45.51 -13.58
CA ARG A 21 23.22 44.30 -12.76
C ARG A 21 22.59 43.07 -13.42
N LYS A 22 23.18 42.59 -14.52
CA LYS A 22 22.71 41.34 -15.16
C LYS A 22 23.48 40.17 -14.53
N LYS A 23 22.76 39.13 -14.09
CA LYS A 23 23.29 37.92 -13.44
C LYS A 23 23.32 36.70 -14.33
N PHE A 24 22.51 36.69 -15.37
CA PHE A 24 22.30 35.52 -16.23
C PHE A 24 22.51 35.91 -17.71
N CYS A 25 23.16 35.02 -18.47
CA CYS A 25 23.42 35.24 -19.90
C CYS A 25 22.14 35.34 -20.75
N GLN A 26 21.11 34.60 -20.37
CA GLN A 26 19.82 34.53 -21.06
C GLN A 26 18.66 34.58 -20.04
N ARG A 27 17.47 34.99 -20.52
CA ARG A 27 16.22 34.98 -19.74
C ARG A 27 15.90 33.58 -19.21
N LEU A 28 16.21 32.52 -19.97
CA LEU A 28 15.99 31.13 -19.60
C LEU A 28 16.83 30.71 -18.40
N CYS A 29 18.10 31.13 -18.31
CA CYS A 29 18.96 30.86 -17.16
C CYS A 29 18.42 31.53 -15.88
N GLY A 30 17.92 32.74 -15.98
CA GLY A 30 17.26 33.44 -14.88
C GLY A 30 15.99 32.73 -14.42
N LYS A 31 15.13 32.28 -15.34
CA LYS A 31 13.95 31.49 -15.02
C LYS A 31 14.30 30.16 -14.33
N ARG A 32 15.32 29.44 -14.85
CA ARG A 32 15.79 28.19 -14.23
C ARG A 32 16.31 28.39 -12.83
N ALA A 33 17.08 29.45 -12.59
CA ALA A 33 17.57 29.79 -11.24
C ALA A 33 16.42 30.12 -10.28
N SER A 34 15.45 30.92 -10.73
CA SER A 34 14.26 31.24 -9.92
C SER A 34 13.41 30.01 -9.60
N ASN A 35 13.17 29.15 -10.59
CA ASN A 35 12.42 27.91 -10.39
C ASN A 35 13.13 26.96 -9.42
N LEU A 36 14.46 26.84 -9.51
CA LEU A 36 15.24 26.03 -8.58
C LEU A 36 15.16 26.59 -7.14
N LYS A 37 15.28 27.91 -6.99
CA LYS A 37 15.13 28.57 -5.68
C LYS A 37 13.74 28.38 -5.10
N TRP A 38 12.70 28.54 -5.93
CA TRP A 38 11.31 28.32 -5.52
C TRP A 38 11.09 26.87 -5.09
N SER A 39 11.51 25.89 -5.91
CA SER A 39 11.34 24.47 -5.57
C SER A 39 12.12 24.07 -4.31
N HIS A 40 13.26 24.69 -4.04
CA HIS A 40 14.02 24.47 -2.80
C HIS A 40 13.27 25.01 -1.58
N ASN A 41 12.67 26.19 -1.71
CA ASN A 41 11.92 26.81 -0.62
C ASN A 41 10.53 26.16 -0.39
N ASN A 42 10.01 25.43 -1.39
CA ASN A 42 8.68 24.79 -1.35
C ASN A 42 8.80 23.26 -1.54
N VAL A 43 9.81 22.65 -0.93
CA VAL A 43 10.11 21.20 -1.07
C VAL A 43 8.91 20.33 -0.74
N ASP A 44 8.17 20.63 0.29
CA ASP A 44 7.01 19.83 0.71
C ASP A 44 5.86 19.88 -0.31
N GLU A 45 5.58 21.07 -0.86
CA GLU A 45 4.55 21.23 -1.91
C GLU A 45 4.96 20.52 -3.20
N VAL A 46 6.22 20.67 -3.62
CA VAL A 46 6.78 19.98 -4.80
C VAL A 46 6.71 18.47 -4.61
N ASN A 47 7.13 17.97 -3.45
CA ASN A 47 7.07 16.55 -3.13
C ASN A 47 5.63 16.02 -3.06
N LYS A 48 4.69 16.81 -2.53
CA LYS A 48 3.26 16.47 -2.51
C LYS A 48 2.71 16.36 -3.92
N ALA A 49 2.91 17.38 -4.76
CA ALA A 49 2.46 17.39 -6.15
C ALA A 49 3.05 16.22 -6.96
N GLN A 50 4.35 15.90 -6.76
CA GLN A 50 4.98 14.75 -7.41
C GLN A 50 4.38 13.41 -6.94
N ARG A 51 4.07 13.27 -5.65
CA ARG A 51 3.41 12.05 -5.13
C ARG A 51 2.02 11.88 -5.71
N GLU A 52 1.24 12.96 -5.79
CA GLU A 52 -0.11 12.97 -6.38
C GLU A 52 -0.07 12.64 -7.86
N TYR A 53 0.82 13.26 -8.63
CA TYR A 53 1.01 12.95 -10.05
C TYR A 53 1.38 11.46 -10.26
N LYS A 54 2.37 10.95 -9.52
CA LYS A 54 2.77 9.54 -9.62
C LYS A 54 1.62 8.59 -9.25
N ARG A 55 0.82 8.94 -8.24
CA ARG A 55 -0.37 8.16 -7.85
C ARG A 55 -1.42 8.16 -8.96
N LYS A 56 -1.69 9.34 -9.56
CA LYS A 56 -2.63 9.46 -10.68
C LYS A 56 -2.19 8.60 -11.87
N MET A 57 -0.93 8.70 -12.28
CA MET A 57 -0.37 7.91 -13.38
C MET A 57 -0.43 6.42 -13.08
N TYR A 58 0.00 6.01 -11.88
CA TYR A 58 -0.01 4.59 -11.49
C TYR A 58 -1.42 3.97 -11.45
N ASN A 59 -2.45 4.74 -11.08
CA ASN A 59 -3.83 4.26 -10.98
C ASN A 59 -4.60 4.37 -12.31
N GLY A 60 -4.25 5.31 -13.18
CA GLY A 60 -4.99 5.62 -14.39
C GLY A 60 -4.35 5.11 -15.68
N ASP A 61 -3.10 4.70 -15.65
CA ASP A 61 -2.33 4.26 -16.82
C ASP A 61 -1.74 2.88 -16.58
N GLU A 62 -2.30 1.87 -17.24
CA GLU A 62 -1.89 0.47 -17.10
C GLU A 62 -0.45 0.25 -17.61
N GLU A 63 -0.09 0.86 -18.74
CA GLU A 63 1.26 0.73 -19.31
C GLU A 63 2.31 1.36 -18.38
N TYR A 64 2.05 2.55 -17.87
CA TYR A 64 2.92 3.19 -16.87
C TYR A 64 3.08 2.31 -15.62
N ARG A 65 1.97 1.73 -15.13
CA ARG A 65 1.97 0.84 -13.97
C ARG A 65 2.83 -0.39 -14.22
N GLN A 66 2.64 -1.07 -15.36
CA GLN A 66 3.37 -2.26 -15.72
C GLN A 66 4.87 -1.98 -15.89
N ASN A 67 5.23 -0.93 -16.62
CA ASN A 67 6.62 -0.49 -16.78
C ASN A 67 7.29 -0.23 -15.43
N ARG A 68 6.56 0.35 -14.47
CA ARG A 68 7.07 0.62 -13.13
C ARG A 68 7.28 -0.66 -12.30
N LEU A 69 6.37 -1.62 -12.43
CA LEU A 69 6.50 -2.92 -11.78
C LEU A 69 7.69 -3.69 -12.34
N ASP A 70 7.85 -3.73 -13.64
CA ASP A 70 8.97 -4.40 -14.32
C ASP A 70 10.32 -3.77 -13.99
N TYR A 71 10.38 -2.44 -13.94
CA TYR A 71 11.58 -1.73 -13.48
C TYR A 71 11.95 -2.11 -12.05
N ASN A 72 10.98 -2.08 -11.13
CA ASN A 72 11.20 -2.43 -9.73
C ASN A 72 11.61 -3.90 -9.56
N LYS A 73 11.01 -4.81 -10.34
CA LYS A 73 11.38 -6.23 -10.37
C LYS A 73 12.83 -6.41 -10.82
N ARG A 74 13.21 -5.83 -11.96
CA ARG A 74 14.60 -5.87 -12.45
C ARG A 74 15.59 -5.34 -11.43
N LEU A 75 15.25 -4.19 -10.79
CA LEU A 75 16.09 -3.61 -9.75
C LEU A 75 16.22 -4.51 -8.52
N TYR A 76 15.14 -5.22 -8.12
CA TYR A 76 15.19 -6.18 -7.03
C TYR A 76 16.01 -7.42 -7.41
N ASP A 77 15.80 -7.96 -8.61
CA ASP A 77 16.47 -9.17 -9.09
C ASP A 77 17.99 -8.95 -9.26
N SER A 78 18.42 -7.72 -9.60
CA SER A 78 19.84 -7.34 -9.72
C SER A 78 20.60 -7.24 -8.39
N ARG A 79 19.89 -7.25 -7.24
CA ARG A 79 20.53 -7.20 -5.92
C ARG A 79 21.13 -8.56 -5.58
N ASP A 80 22.23 -8.54 -4.81
CA ASP A 80 22.76 -9.75 -4.19
C ASP A 80 21.80 -10.33 -3.14
N ASP A 81 22.01 -11.57 -2.75
CA ASP A 81 21.11 -12.27 -1.82
C ASP A 81 21.15 -11.66 -0.42
N GLU A 82 22.26 -11.09 0.01
CA GLU A 82 22.37 -10.40 1.28
C GLU A 82 21.51 -9.12 1.31
N ALA A 83 21.54 -8.31 0.23
CA ALA A 83 20.69 -7.13 0.11
C ALA A 83 19.20 -7.49 0.04
N LYS A 84 18.85 -8.60 -0.64
CA LYS A 84 17.49 -9.13 -0.65
C LYS A 84 17.04 -9.54 0.74
N ASP A 85 17.89 -10.23 1.50
CA ASP A 85 17.58 -10.67 2.85
C ASP A 85 17.44 -9.49 3.84
N ARG A 86 18.33 -8.50 3.77
CA ARG A 86 18.19 -7.23 4.53
C ARG A 86 16.84 -6.56 4.26
N THR A 87 16.42 -6.50 2.98
CA THR A 87 15.14 -5.93 2.59
C THR A 87 13.96 -6.71 3.15
N ARG A 88 13.99 -8.06 3.05
CA ARG A 88 12.95 -8.95 3.60
C ARG A 88 12.84 -8.81 5.11
N THR A 89 13.96 -8.79 5.81
CA THR A 89 14.04 -8.66 7.26
C THR A 89 13.51 -7.31 7.73
N SER A 90 13.90 -6.23 7.07
CA SER A 90 13.38 -4.88 7.36
C SER A 90 11.87 -4.80 7.14
N THR A 91 11.37 -5.36 6.02
CA THR A 91 9.94 -5.40 5.72
C THR A 91 9.15 -6.21 6.76
N ARG A 92 9.66 -7.39 7.15
CA ARG A 92 9.03 -8.22 8.20
C ARG A 92 8.97 -7.49 9.54
N ARG A 93 10.05 -6.79 9.93
CA ARG A 93 10.11 -5.98 11.16
C ARG A 93 9.08 -4.87 11.13
N TYR A 94 9.00 -4.13 10.03
CA TYR A 94 8.02 -3.06 9.82
C TYR A 94 6.58 -3.57 9.90
N GLN A 95 6.27 -4.66 9.19
CA GLN A 95 4.94 -5.27 9.21
C GLN A 95 4.55 -5.79 10.60
N ARG A 96 5.51 -6.37 11.34
CA ARG A 96 5.29 -6.82 12.73
C ARG A 96 4.93 -5.65 13.63
N ARG A 97 5.67 -4.53 13.53
CA ARG A 97 5.38 -3.31 14.27
C ARG A 97 3.99 -2.76 13.92
N LEU A 98 3.65 -2.64 12.63
CA LEU A 98 2.33 -2.18 12.23
C LEU A 98 1.18 -3.06 12.75
N ARG A 99 1.37 -4.38 12.79
CA ARG A 99 0.36 -5.29 13.36
C ARG A 99 0.20 -5.12 14.87
N ALA A 100 1.26 -4.75 15.58
CA ALA A 100 1.22 -4.51 17.02
C ALA A 100 0.58 -3.15 17.36
N GLU A 101 0.87 -2.10 16.58
CA GLU A 101 0.50 -0.72 16.86
C GLU A 101 -0.82 -0.28 16.20
N ASN A 102 -1.28 -0.98 15.16
CA ASN A 102 -2.42 -0.56 14.33
C ASN A 102 -3.43 -1.70 14.14
N LEU A 103 -4.50 -1.66 14.93
CA LEU A 103 -5.56 -2.66 14.89
C LEU A 103 -6.23 -2.77 13.52
N HIS A 104 -6.52 -1.65 12.85
CA HIS A 104 -7.08 -1.64 11.51
C HIS A 104 -6.16 -2.39 10.51
N TYR A 105 -4.86 -2.17 10.59
CA TYR A 105 -3.87 -2.90 9.78
C TYR A 105 -3.85 -4.40 10.13
N LYS A 106 -3.89 -4.74 11.44
CA LYS A 106 -3.93 -6.14 11.93
C LYS A 106 -5.13 -6.88 11.33
N ILE A 107 -6.35 -6.34 11.46
CA ILE A 107 -7.59 -6.93 10.94
C ILE A 107 -7.50 -7.11 9.43
N ARG A 108 -7.16 -6.06 8.69
CA ARG A 108 -7.04 -6.10 7.22
C ARG A 108 -6.08 -7.17 6.74
N MET A 109 -4.92 -7.30 7.37
CA MET A 109 -3.90 -8.27 6.97
C MET A 109 -4.30 -9.70 7.33
N THR A 110 -4.98 -9.90 8.46
CA THR A 110 -5.54 -11.20 8.86
C THR A 110 -6.57 -11.68 7.82
N LEU A 111 -7.55 -10.87 7.50
CA LEU A 111 -8.57 -11.19 6.50
C LEU A 111 -7.98 -11.43 5.11
N THR A 112 -7.07 -10.53 4.66
CA THR A 112 -6.39 -10.71 3.36
C THR A 112 -5.63 -12.04 3.29
N SER A 113 -4.96 -12.43 4.37
CA SER A 113 -4.21 -13.69 4.42
C SER A 113 -5.14 -14.90 4.37
N ARG A 114 -6.22 -14.88 5.14
CA ARG A 114 -7.21 -15.97 5.17
C ARG A 114 -7.88 -16.17 3.82
N ILE A 115 -8.34 -15.09 3.18
CA ILE A 115 -8.92 -15.13 1.82
C ILE A 115 -7.93 -15.75 0.84
N LYS A 116 -6.66 -15.31 0.85
CA LYS A 116 -5.63 -15.87 -0.03
C LYS A 116 -5.42 -17.36 0.19
N VAL A 117 -5.40 -17.82 1.44
CA VAL A 117 -5.22 -19.24 1.77
C VAL A 117 -6.42 -20.06 1.28
N ALA A 118 -7.65 -19.60 1.52
CA ALA A 118 -8.86 -20.29 1.12
C ALA A 118 -8.97 -20.41 -0.42
N VAL A 119 -8.75 -19.30 -1.14
CA VAL A 119 -8.80 -19.28 -2.61
C VAL A 119 -7.70 -20.15 -3.23
N LYS A 120 -6.48 -20.11 -2.66
CA LYS A 120 -5.39 -20.98 -3.11
C LYS A 120 -5.68 -22.47 -2.87
N ALA A 121 -6.31 -22.81 -1.75
CA ALA A 121 -6.73 -24.19 -1.45
C ALA A 121 -7.78 -24.69 -2.45
N ALA A 122 -8.63 -23.82 -2.99
CA ALA A 122 -9.57 -24.10 -4.06
C ALA A 122 -8.93 -24.11 -5.47
N THR A 123 -7.60 -23.99 -5.56
CA THR A 123 -6.82 -23.99 -6.83
C THR A 123 -7.29 -22.91 -7.81
N THR A 124 -7.69 -21.76 -7.28
CA THR A 124 -8.19 -20.62 -8.06
C THR A 124 -7.53 -19.33 -7.62
N ASP A 125 -7.84 -18.24 -8.31
CA ASP A 125 -7.38 -16.89 -7.99
C ASP A 125 -8.47 -16.04 -7.33
N LYS A 126 -8.05 -15.03 -6.59
CA LYS A 126 -8.95 -14.08 -5.98
C LYS A 126 -9.50 -13.12 -7.04
N CYS A 127 -10.81 -13.18 -7.30
CA CYS A 127 -11.48 -12.39 -8.33
C CYS A 127 -11.53 -10.89 -8.02
N TYR A 128 -11.57 -10.49 -6.75
CA TYR A 128 -11.75 -9.10 -6.32
C TYR A 128 -10.73 -8.69 -5.27
N LYS A 129 -10.60 -7.36 -5.02
CA LYS A 129 -9.82 -6.87 -3.87
C LYS A 129 -10.47 -7.33 -2.57
N THR A 130 -9.67 -7.45 -1.50
CA THR A 130 -10.18 -7.87 -0.17
C THR A 130 -11.37 -7.03 0.31
N MET A 131 -11.32 -5.71 0.10
CA MET A 131 -12.40 -4.81 0.52
C MET A 131 -13.69 -5.02 -0.26
N ASP A 132 -13.59 -5.33 -1.55
CA ASP A 132 -14.74 -5.60 -2.42
C ASP A 132 -15.41 -6.93 -2.03
N LEU A 133 -14.60 -7.93 -1.61
CA LEU A 133 -15.12 -9.23 -1.11
C LEU A 133 -15.78 -9.08 0.27
N LEU A 134 -15.22 -8.24 1.15
CA LEU A 134 -15.81 -7.96 2.46
C LEU A 134 -17.14 -7.19 2.34
N GLY A 135 -17.32 -6.40 1.28
CA GLY A 135 -18.51 -5.57 1.05
C GLY A 135 -18.61 -4.35 1.97
N CYS A 136 -17.59 -4.07 2.79
CA CYS A 136 -17.61 -2.94 3.74
C CYS A 136 -16.19 -2.47 4.11
N THR A 137 -16.10 -1.41 4.93
CA THR A 137 -14.84 -0.91 5.48
C THR A 137 -14.32 -1.80 6.61
N ILE A 138 -13.02 -1.73 6.90
CA ILE A 138 -12.43 -2.47 8.04
C ILE A 138 -13.01 -2.02 9.38
N ASP A 139 -13.35 -0.73 9.52
CA ASP A 139 -13.97 -0.23 10.74
C ASP A 139 -15.37 -0.84 10.93
N HIS A 140 -16.11 -1.04 9.84
CA HIS A 140 -17.40 -1.73 9.90
C HIS A 140 -17.23 -3.21 10.29
N VAL A 141 -16.26 -3.93 9.69
CA VAL A 141 -15.92 -5.31 10.10
C VAL A 141 -15.56 -5.36 11.59
N ARG A 142 -14.78 -4.41 12.07
CA ARG A 142 -14.41 -4.32 13.48
C ARG A 142 -15.64 -4.20 14.37
N GLN A 143 -16.53 -3.25 14.09
CA GLN A 143 -17.76 -3.04 14.86
C GLN A 143 -18.68 -4.26 14.81
N HIS A 144 -18.82 -4.88 13.64
CA HIS A 144 -19.60 -6.10 13.45
C HIS A 144 -19.09 -7.27 14.32
N LEU A 145 -17.77 -7.45 14.39
CA LEU A 145 -17.17 -8.48 15.24
C LEU A 145 -17.26 -8.14 16.74
N GLU A 146 -17.01 -6.87 17.12
CA GLU A 146 -17.11 -6.41 18.50
C GLU A 146 -18.52 -6.60 19.07
N ALA A 147 -19.55 -6.38 18.25
CA ALA A 147 -20.94 -6.59 18.64
C ALA A 147 -21.29 -8.07 18.93
N GLN A 148 -20.45 -9.00 18.49
CA GLN A 148 -20.64 -10.45 18.64
C GLN A 148 -19.63 -11.06 19.64
N PHE A 149 -18.80 -10.26 20.32
CA PHE A 149 -17.83 -10.77 21.26
C PHE A 149 -18.51 -11.48 22.42
N ALA A 150 -18.09 -12.72 22.68
CA ALA A 150 -18.42 -13.42 23.88
C ALA A 150 -17.66 -12.83 25.08
N GLU A 151 -18.13 -13.13 26.29
CA GLU A 151 -17.46 -12.69 27.52
C GLU A 151 -15.96 -13.03 27.52
N GLY A 152 -15.13 -12.05 27.82
CA GLY A 152 -13.67 -12.16 27.82
C GLY A 152 -12.98 -11.99 26.46
N MET A 153 -13.71 -11.89 25.34
CA MET A 153 -13.12 -11.58 24.04
C MET A 153 -12.74 -10.12 23.94
N THR A 154 -11.53 -9.86 23.50
CA THR A 154 -10.99 -8.52 23.18
C THR A 154 -10.04 -8.59 22.01
N TRP A 155 -9.69 -7.43 21.42
CA TRP A 155 -8.66 -7.40 20.37
C TRP A 155 -7.24 -7.68 20.91
N ASP A 156 -7.01 -7.50 22.21
CA ASP A 156 -5.72 -7.74 22.82
C ASP A 156 -5.42 -9.24 22.92
N ASN A 157 -6.44 -10.04 23.20
CA ASN A 157 -6.32 -11.49 23.22
C ASN A 157 -6.69 -12.17 21.89
N HIS A 158 -6.72 -11.42 20.77
CA HIS A 158 -6.89 -12.01 19.44
C HIS A 158 -5.76 -13.01 19.12
N GLY A 159 -6.11 -14.24 18.99
CA GLY A 159 -5.24 -15.43 18.91
C GLY A 159 -5.80 -16.54 19.82
N GLU A 160 -6.43 -16.17 20.94
CA GLU A 160 -7.25 -17.07 21.76
C GLU A 160 -8.64 -17.24 21.14
N TRP A 161 -9.06 -16.32 20.31
CA TRP A 161 -10.23 -16.41 19.43
C TRP A 161 -9.84 -16.09 17.99
N HIS A 162 -10.65 -16.53 17.03
CA HIS A 162 -10.44 -16.37 15.61
C HIS A 162 -11.62 -15.65 14.94
N ILE A 163 -11.35 -14.93 13.87
CA ILE A 163 -12.40 -14.51 12.92
C ILE A 163 -12.75 -15.74 12.10
N ASP A 164 -13.92 -16.29 12.27
CA ASP A 164 -14.40 -17.49 11.60
C ASP A 164 -15.49 -17.17 10.58
N HIS A 165 -15.79 -18.11 9.67
CA HIS A 165 -16.90 -18.02 8.73
C HIS A 165 -18.10 -18.79 9.30
N ILE A 166 -19.26 -18.14 9.43
CA ILE A 166 -20.52 -18.77 9.88
C ILE A 166 -20.80 -19.98 8.98
N LYS A 167 -20.93 -19.77 7.66
CA LYS A 167 -20.95 -20.81 6.64
C LYS A 167 -19.52 -21.05 6.16
N PRO A 168 -18.96 -22.25 6.39
CA PRO A 168 -17.55 -22.54 6.09
C PRO A 168 -17.17 -22.35 4.63
N CYS A 169 -15.92 -21.96 4.36
CA CYS A 169 -15.43 -21.78 2.99
C CYS A 169 -15.59 -23.06 2.13
N ALA A 170 -15.54 -24.24 2.74
CA ALA A 170 -15.75 -25.52 2.05
C ALA A 170 -17.18 -25.71 1.50
N SER A 171 -18.14 -24.90 1.95
CA SER A 171 -19.53 -24.94 1.46
C SER A 171 -19.78 -24.05 0.25
N PHE A 172 -18.73 -23.42 -0.30
CA PHE A 172 -18.80 -22.55 -1.46
C PHE A 172 -17.92 -23.05 -2.59
N ASP A 173 -18.37 -22.85 -3.83
CA ASP A 173 -17.50 -22.96 -4.99
C ASP A 173 -16.70 -21.66 -5.14
N LEU A 174 -15.45 -21.67 -4.64
CA LEU A 174 -14.58 -20.50 -4.71
C LEU A 174 -13.99 -20.24 -6.10
N THR A 175 -14.30 -21.05 -7.11
CA THR A 175 -14.00 -20.74 -8.52
C THR A 175 -15.00 -19.73 -9.08
N ASP A 176 -16.21 -19.66 -8.50
CA ASP A 176 -17.25 -18.70 -8.83
C ASP A 176 -17.04 -17.38 -8.10
N ALA A 177 -17.07 -16.26 -8.86
CA ALA A 177 -16.80 -14.93 -8.34
C ALA A 177 -17.86 -14.43 -7.36
N ASP A 178 -19.13 -14.79 -7.57
CA ASP A 178 -20.23 -14.37 -6.70
C ASP A 178 -20.25 -15.19 -5.40
N GLN A 179 -19.91 -16.48 -5.48
CA GLN A 179 -19.72 -17.29 -4.29
C GLN A 179 -18.49 -16.87 -3.48
N GLN A 180 -17.41 -16.37 -4.13
CA GLN A 180 -16.33 -15.70 -3.39
C GLN A 180 -16.85 -14.48 -2.62
N ARG A 181 -17.71 -13.66 -3.22
CA ARG A 181 -18.31 -12.49 -2.52
C ARG A 181 -19.17 -12.92 -1.34
N GLU A 182 -20.02 -13.93 -1.52
CA GLU A 182 -20.87 -14.44 -0.44
C GLU A 182 -20.03 -15.02 0.70
N CYS A 183 -19.06 -15.87 0.37
CA CYS A 183 -18.18 -16.51 1.34
C CYS A 183 -17.43 -15.52 2.22
N PHE A 184 -16.81 -14.50 1.60
CA PHE A 184 -15.93 -13.55 2.28
C PHE A 184 -16.63 -12.26 2.72
N ASN A 185 -17.96 -12.13 2.53
CA ASN A 185 -18.72 -10.99 3.01
C ASN A 185 -18.61 -10.89 4.53
N TYR A 186 -18.58 -9.66 5.05
CA TYR A 186 -18.51 -9.43 6.51
C TYR A 186 -19.67 -10.07 7.28
N THR A 187 -20.84 -10.20 6.66
CA THR A 187 -22.02 -10.84 7.28
C THR A 187 -21.83 -12.33 7.52
N ASN A 188 -20.91 -12.98 6.81
CA ASN A 188 -20.54 -14.37 7.02
C ASN A 188 -19.37 -14.53 8.02
N LEU A 189 -18.96 -13.46 8.71
CA LEU A 189 -17.86 -13.49 9.68
C LEU A 189 -18.40 -13.41 11.11
N GLN A 190 -17.80 -14.20 12.00
CA GLN A 190 -18.07 -14.21 13.42
C GLN A 190 -16.78 -14.35 14.24
N PRO A 191 -16.71 -13.83 15.47
CA PRO A 191 -15.67 -14.20 16.41
C PRO A 191 -16.02 -15.56 17.04
N LEU A 192 -15.03 -16.46 17.09
CA LEU A 192 -15.22 -17.76 17.73
C LEU A 192 -13.97 -18.11 18.53
N TRP A 193 -14.12 -18.64 19.74
CA TRP A 193 -12.97 -19.11 20.53
C TRP A 193 -12.15 -20.11 19.72
N ALA A 194 -10.85 -20.06 19.82
CA ALA A 194 -9.96 -20.89 19.00
C ALA A 194 -10.26 -22.38 19.17
N LYS A 195 -10.59 -22.82 20.40
CA LYS A 195 -11.00 -24.19 20.70
C LYS A 195 -12.27 -24.58 19.95
N ASP A 196 -13.29 -23.72 19.99
CA ASP A 196 -14.58 -23.97 19.35
C ASP A 196 -14.49 -23.92 17.85
N ASN A 197 -13.68 -23.00 17.32
CA ASN A 197 -13.39 -22.93 15.89
C ASN A 197 -12.71 -24.21 15.37
N LEU A 198 -11.76 -24.78 16.14
CA LEU A 198 -11.13 -26.06 15.78
C LEU A 198 -12.15 -27.21 15.84
N ALA A 199 -13.01 -27.23 16.85
CA ALA A 199 -14.06 -28.26 16.99
C ALA A 199 -15.15 -28.15 15.89
N LYS A 200 -15.49 -26.93 15.50
CA LYS A 200 -16.41 -26.64 14.38
C LYS A 200 -15.88 -27.21 13.06
N GLY A 201 -14.62 -26.96 12.74
CA GLY A 201 -14.02 -27.34 11.46
C GLY A 201 -14.84 -26.80 10.27
N ALA A 202 -15.31 -27.69 9.39
CA ALA A 202 -16.13 -27.34 8.23
C ALA A 202 -17.66 -27.48 8.46
N LYS A 203 -18.11 -27.58 9.72
CA LYS A 203 -19.55 -27.71 10.04
C LYS A 203 -20.21 -26.33 10.10
N ILE A 204 -21.51 -26.29 9.78
CA ILE A 204 -22.40 -25.17 10.07
C ILE A 204 -22.93 -25.42 11.49
N LEU A 205 -22.75 -24.48 12.41
CA LEU A 205 -23.28 -24.54 13.78
C LEU A 205 -24.68 -23.97 13.81
#